data_ce377caa25f911bcbbf8d0f70db2edf4
#
_entry.id   ce377caa25f911bcbbf8d0f70db2edf4
#
_cell.length_a   1.000
_cell.length_b   1.000
_cell.length_c   1.000
_cell.angle_alpha   90.00
_cell.angle_beta   90.00
_cell.angle_gamma   90.00
#
_symmetry.space_group_name_H-M   'P 1'
#
loop_
_entity.id
_entity.type
_entity.pdbx_description
1 polymer ?
#
loop_
_entity_poly.entity_id
_entity_poly.type
_entity_poly.pdbx_seq_one_letter_code
_entity_poly.pdbx_strand_id
1 'polypeptide(L)'
;MVESRRLTELADRATGLLDLPVGPYAVALSGGADSAALAFLMTRAGLSVRTIHVAHGLDASARLEAAAGEIVETLGIELETLHIQVPTGASPEARAREARYEAISSVLSDGEWALTGHTLDDQAETVLMNLLRGTGPTGLRGIPSRNRNVARPMLAISRSETREIATLARLPYLDDPANADLRFRRNQIRLDVLPDLEARFNPRLSDALARTASVLGAEDDFLDGLVDPLTILGHGDRTAVAVGELLALPTVIANRLLRRLLVMARPPHGPQYRELEDVWEVVRGERAQTVLADGIEVKVDGPLLILGGEQGRTEPMERELLAGVNRLGRYELDVVESDGPCLAAPTGTAWAIFAPDADLLARLDGRGALSVEANGRVAWVPWVSRKGVAWYEPGSNGYLSVFAREESGWISSP
;
A
#
# COMPACT_ATOMS: atom_id res chain seq x y z
N MET A 1 22.77 -18.63 36.23
CA MET A 1 22.85 -17.18 36.63
C MET A 1 23.42 -16.30 35.51
N VAL A 2 24.56 -16.64 34.88
CA VAL A 2 25.17 -15.81 33.80
C VAL A 2 24.28 -15.75 32.56
N GLU A 3 23.76 -16.89 32.06
CA GLU A 3 22.86 -16.96 30.91
C GLU A 3 21.55 -16.15 31.12
N SER A 4 20.97 -16.23 32.32
CA SER A 4 19.77 -15.46 32.66
C SER A 4 20.03 -13.96 32.63
N ARG A 5 21.21 -13.49 33.09
CA ARG A 5 21.58 -12.07 33.02
C ARG A 5 21.79 -11.61 31.57
N ARG A 6 22.47 -12.42 30.75
CA ARG A 6 22.71 -12.10 29.32
C ARG A 6 21.41 -12.01 28.54
N LEU A 7 20.48 -12.93 28.75
CA LEU A 7 19.14 -12.87 28.14
C LEU A 7 18.41 -11.58 28.56
N THR A 8 18.46 -11.22 29.85
CA THR A 8 17.80 -10.01 30.35
C THR A 8 18.37 -8.76 29.66
N GLU A 9 19.69 -8.62 29.62
CA GLU A 9 20.37 -7.46 29.02
C GLU A 9 20.04 -7.33 27.51
N LEU A 10 20.09 -8.46 26.77
CA LEU A 10 19.75 -8.48 25.34
C LEU A 10 18.26 -8.16 25.09
N ALA A 11 17.38 -8.81 25.83
CA ALA A 11 15.95 -8.63 25.66
C ALA A 11 15.52 -7.20 26.02
N ASP A 12 16.04 -6.60 27.10
CA ASP A 12 15.73 -5.22 27.49
C ASP A 12 16.21 -4.23 26.43
N ARG A 13 17.43 -4.42 25.90
CA ARG A 13 17.93 -3.63 24.79
C ARG A 13 17.08 -3.79 23.51
N ALA A 14 16.78 -5.02 23.12
CA ALA A 14 15.98 -5.30 21.94
C ALA A 14 14.56 -4.74 22.08
N THR A 15 13.92 -4.87 23.25
CA THR A 15 12.62 -4.29 23.53
C THR A 15 12.63 -2.75 23.38
N GLY A 16 13.70 -2.09 23.84
CA GLY A 16 13.88 -0.64 23.67
C GLY A 16 14.09 -0.18 22.23
N LEU A 17 14.39 -1.11 21.30
CA LEU A 17 14.57 -0.83 19.87
C LEU A 17 13.34 -1.16 19.04
N LEU A 18 12.28 -1.74 19.63
CA LEU A 18 11.07 -2.07 18.89
C LEU A 18 10.32 -0.81 18.43
N ASP A 19 10.13 -0.66 17.13
CA ASP A 19 9.26 0.38 16.54
C ASP A 19 7.81 -0.14 16.43
N LEU A 20 7.04 0.03 17.50
CA LEU A 20 5.66 -0.44 17.59
C LEU A 20 4.67 0.67 17.21
N PRO A 21 3.68 0.40 16.34
CA PRO A 21 2.53 1.29 16.16
C PRO A 21 1.62 1.24 17.38
N VAL A 22 0.69 2.18 17.50
CA VAL A 22 -0.35 2.15 18.54
C VAL A 22 -1.48 1.22 18.11
N GLY A 23 -1.87 0.27 18.95
CA GLY A 23 -3.00 -0.65 18.67
C GLY A 23 -2.81 -2.04 19.29
N PRO A 24 -3.80 -2.94 19.13
CA PRO A 24 -3.65 -4.36 19.40
C PRO A 24 -2.71 -5.03 18.40
N TYR A 25 -2.11 -6.17 18.77
CA TYR A 25 -1.07 -6.82 17.98
C TYR A 25 -1.33 -8.30 17.74
N ALA A 26 -1.09 -8.74 16.50
CA ALA A 26 -0.96 -10.13 16.13
C ALA A 26 0.45 -10.41 15.59
N VAL A 27 1.21 -11.31 16.21
CA VAL A 27 2.56 -11.67 15.74
C VAL A 27 2.45 -12.74 14.66
N ALA A 28 2.96 -12.47 13.45
CA ALA A 28 3.08 -13.46 12.39
C ALA A 28 4.22 -14.45 12.74
N LEU A 29 3.84 -15.59 13.31
CA LEU A 29 4.76 -16.60 13.83
C LEU A 29 5.06 -17.65 12.76
N SER A 30 6.26 -17.61 12.17
CA SER A 30 6.67 -18.56 11.12
C SER A 30 7.24 -19.89 11.65
N GLY A 31 7.48 -20.02 12.95
CA GLY A 31 8.23 -21.12 13.55
C GLY A 31 9.75 -20.94 13.53
N GLY A 32 10.28 -19.88 12.91
CA GLY A 32 11.70 -19.55 12.88
C GLY A 32 12.16 -18.64 14.03
N ALA A 33 13.47 -18.55 14.25
CA ALA A 33 14.08 -17.84 15.37
C ALA A 33 13.65 -16.37 15.49
N ASP A 34 13.60 -15.64 14.37
CA ASP A 34 13.29 -14.21 14.38
C ASP A 34 11.85 -13.93 14.84
N SER A 35 10.88 -14.71 14.33
CA SER A 35 9.48 -14.59 14.75
C SER A 35 9.24 -15.08 16.19
N ALA A 36 9.98 -16.11 16.62
CA ALA A 36 9.96 -16.58 18.00
C ALA A 36 10.51 -15.54 18.96
N ALA A 37 11.65 -14.89 18.60
CA ALA A 37 12.23 -13.80 19.39
C ALA A 37 11.26 -12.61 19.48
N LEU A 38 10.58 -12.23 18.40
CA LEU A 38 9.56 -11.18 18.42
C LEU A 38 8.44 -11.50 19.40
N ALA A 39 7.84 -12.69 19.30
CA ALA A 39 6.78 -13.14 20.21
C ALA A 39 7.24 -13.10 21.68
N PHE A 40 8.46 -13.56 21.97
CA PHE A 40 9.05 -13.51 23.29
C PHE A 40 9.23 -12.08 23.80
N LEU A 41 9.78 -11.17 22.99
CA LEU A 41 9.99 -9.77 23.36
C LEU A 41 8.68 -9.06 23.66
N MET A 42 7.64 -9.30 22.86
CA MET A 42 6.31 -8.73 23.07
C MET A 42 5.69 -9.23 24.40
N THR A 43 5.74 -10.54 24.64
CA THR A 43 5.24 -11.15 25.88
C THR A 43 6.02 -10.62 27.10
N ARG A 44 7.35 -10.56 27.00
CA ARG A 44 8.21 -10.04 28.08
C ARG A 44 7.93 -8.56 28.38
N ALA A 45 7.60 -7.75 27.35
CA ALA A 45 7.20 -6.35 27.53
C ALA A 45 5.82 -6.19 28.19
N GLY A 46 5.14 -7.29 28.53
CA GLY A 46 3.79 -7.27 29.10
C GLY A 46 2.70 -6.85 28.13
N LEU A 47 2.97 -6.91 26.82
CA LEU A 47 2.02 -6.57 25.79
C LEU A 47 1.11 -7.77 25.51
N SER A 48 -0.20 -7.51 25.39
CA SER A 48 -1.15 -8.53 24.97
C SER A 48 -0.99 -8.75 23.46
N VAL A 49 -0.63 -9.98 23.09
CA VAL A 49 -0.46 -10.39 21.69
C VAL A 49 -1.13 -11.75 21.47
N ARG A 50 -1.72 -11.94 20.31
CA ARG A 50 -2.02 -13.24 19.75
C ARG A 50 -1.03 -13.57 18.64
N THR A 51 -0.95 -14.80 18.21
CA THR A 51 -0.06 -15.20 17.14
C THR A 51 -0.83 -15.83 15.98
N ILE A 52 -0.33 -15.60 14.77
CA ILE A 52 -0.91 -16.14 13.53
C ILE A 52 0.19 -16.91 12.80
N HIS A 53 -0.04 -18.20 12.54
CA HIS A 53 0.80 -19.01 11.65
C HIS A 53 0.09 -19.20 10.32
N VAL A 54 0.84 -19.09 9.21
CA VAL A 54 0.29 -19.34 7.86
C VAL A 54 0.98 -20.57 7.26
N ALA A 55 0.23 -21.64 7.14
CA ALA A 55 0.67 -22.92 6.59
C ALA A 55 0.40 -22.99 5.07
N HIS A 56 1.42 -23.35 4.29
CA HIS A 56 1.36 -23.40 2.82
C HIS A 56 1.14 -24.81 2.24
N GLY A 57 0.92 -25.82 3.09
CA GLY A 57 0.62 -27.18 2.66
C GLY A 57 1.80 -27.99 2.07
N LEU A 58 3.04 -27.52 2.20
CA LEU A 58 4.24 -28.27 1.82
C LEU A 58 4.81 -29.03 3.03
N ASP A 59 5.57 -30.12 2.82
CA ASP A 59 6.14 -30.94 3.91
C ASP A 59 6.97 -30.13 4.91
N ALA A 60 7.74 -29.15 4.46
CA ALA A 60 8.47 -28.23 5.33
C ALA A 60 7.53 -27.34 6.18
N SER A 61 6.32 -27.04 5.68
CA SER A 61 5.33 -26.22 6.36
C SER A 61 4.79 -26.89 7.63
N ALA A 62 4.55 -28.21 7.61
CA ALA A 62 4.06 -28.97 8.77
C ALA A 62 5.05 -28.94 9.95
N ARG A 63 6.35 -28.96 9.66
CA ARG A 63 7.40 -28.88 10.70
C ARG A 63 7.49 -27.47 11.31
N LEU A 64 7.34 -26.43 10.50
CA LEU A 64 7.32 -25.04 10.95
C LEU A 64 6.05 -24.75 11.76
N GLU A 65 4.91 -25.32 11.37
CA GLU A 65 3.66 -25.23 12.11
C GLU A 65 3.80 -25.90 13.49
N ALA A 66 4.38 -27.11 13.57
CA ALA A 66 4.65 -27.77 14.84
C ALA A 66 5.56 -26.93 15.73
N ALA A 67 6.66 -26.37 15.18
CA ALA A 67 7.54 -25.47 15.93
C ALA A 67 6.82 -24.21 16.42
N ALA A 68 5.93 -23.62 15.60
CA ALA A 68 5.10 -22.50 16.03
C ALA A 68 4.18 -22.87 17.21
N GLY A 69 3.57 -24.06 17.18
CA GLY A 69 2.79 -24.61 18.29
C GLY A 69 3.60 -24.76 19.58
N GLU A 70 4.79 -25.33 19.51
CA GLU A 70 5.68 -25.51 20.66
C GLU A 70 6.16 -24.15 21.24
N ILE A 71 6.41 -23.16 20.37
CA ILE A 71 6.79 -21.80 20.80
C ILE A 71 5.66 -21.17 21.61
N VAL A 72 4.41 -21.22 21.14
CA VAL A 72 3.28 -20.59 21.84
C VAL A 72 2.94 -21.30 23.14
N GLU A 73 3.10 -22.63 23.21
CA GLU A 73 3.00 -23.39 24.47
C GLU A 73 4.05 -22.92 25.47
N THR A 74 5.30 -22.73 25.02
CA THR A 74 6.40 -22.22 25.87
C THR A 74 6.14 -20.82 26.39
N LEU A 75 5.52 -19.94 25.58
CA LEU A 75 5.23 -18.55 25.91
C LEU A 75 3.89 -18.35 26.62
N GLY A 76 3.01 -19.34 26.62
CA GLY A 76 1.66 -19.25 27.20
C GLY A 76 0.76 -18.28 26.44
N ILE A 77 0.87 -18.22 25.10
CA ILE A 77 0.08 -17.34 24.22
C ILE A 77 -0.74 -18.15 23.22
N GLU A 78 -1.75 -17.53 22.60
CA GLU A 78 -2.64 -18.21 21.65
C GLU A 78 -2.03 -18.24 20.24
N LEU A 79 -2.30 -19.35 19.50
CA LEU A 79 -1.96 -19.53 18.10
C LEU A 79 -3.21 -19.74 17.26
N GLU A 80 -3.37 -18.90 16.24
CA GLU A 80 -4.30 -19.14 15.14
C GLU A 80 -3.53 -19.61 13.91
N THR A 81 -3.89 -20.79 13.37
CA THR A 81 -3.25 -21.33 12.15
C THR A 81 -4.17 -21.13 10.95
N LEU A 82 -3.65 -20.49 9.90
CA LEU A 82 -4.32 -20.28 8.62
C LEU A 82 -3.72 -21.20 7.56
N HIS A 83 -4.54 -22.05 6.96
CA HIS A 83 -4.10 -22.91 5.86
C HIS A 83 -4.43 -22.23 4.53
N ILE A 84 -3.42 -21.96 3.71
CA ILE A 84 -3.57 -21.33 2.40
C ILE A 84 -3.08 -22.23 1.27
N GLN A 85 -3.69 -22.06 0.10
CA GLN A 85 -3.19 -22.63 -1.15
C GLN A 85 -2.47 -21.53 -1.92
N VAL A 86 -1.20 -21.77 -2.24
CA VAL A 86 -0.44 -20.81 -3.07
C VAL A 86 -0.81 -21.02 -4.54
N PRO A 87 -1.31 -19.99 -5.24
CA PRO A 87 -1.64 -20.09 -6.65
C PRO A 87 -0.43 -20.49 -7.50
N THR A 88 -0.59 -21.38 -8.46
CA THR A 88 0.46 -21.78 -9.41
C THR A 88 0.76 -20.67 -10.42
N GLY A 89 2.02 -20.52 -10.87
CA GLY A 89 2.42 -19.63 -11.96
C GLY A 89 3.79 -18.97 -11.78
N ALA A 90 4.09 -17.93 -12.55
CA ALA A 90 5.37 -17.23 -12.50
C ALA A 90 5.60 -16.58 -11.11
N SER A 91 6.86 -16.58 -10.62
CA SER A 91 7.27 -16.04 -9.32
C SER A 91 6.56 -16.67 -8.10
N PRO A 92 6.74 -17.98 -7.83
CA PRO A 92 6.05 -18.67 -6.72
C PRO A 92 6.28 -18.01 -5.35
N GLU A 93 7.49 -17.49 -5.10
CA GLU A 93 7.86 -16.81 -3.84
C GLU A 93 7.05 -15.52 -3.63
N ALA A 94 6.92 -14.71 -4.67
CA ALA A 94 6.15 -13.46 -4.58
C ALA A 94 4.67 -13.75 -4.30
N ARG A 95 4.09 -14.76 -4.94
CA ARG A 95 2.70 -15.17 -4.71
C ARG A 95 2.47 -15.77 -3.33
N ALA A 96 3.39 -16.62 -2.88
CA ALA A 96 3.32 -17.17 -1.54
C ALA A 96 3.38 -16.06 -0.48
N ARG A 97 4.20 -15.03 -0.73
CA ARG A 97 4.27 -13.84 0.11
C ARG A 97 2.96 -13.05 0.09
N GLU A 98 2.40 -12.80 -1.08
CA GLU A 98 1.13 -12.06 -1.25
C GLU A 98 -0.03 -12.81 -0.58
N ALA A 99 -0.23 -14.09 -0.88
CA ALA A 99 -1.25 -14.93 -0.27
C ALA A 99 -1.13 -14.99 1.26
N ARG A 100 0.10 -15.00 1.79
CA ARG A 100 0.35 -14.93 3.24
C ARG A 100 -0.15 -13.62 3.84
N TYR A 101 0.18 -12.47 3.23
CA TYR A 101 -0.26 -11.18 3.75
C TYR A 101 -1.77 -10.99 3.63
N GLU A 102 -2.38 -11.45 2.55
CA GLU A 102 -3.84 -11.46 2.38
C GLU A 102 -4.51 -12.29 3.47
N ALA A 103 -4.04 -13.53 3.71
CA ALA A 103 -4.57 -14.38 4.76
C ALA A 103 -4.43 -13.74 6.15
N ILE A 104 -3.28 -13.18 6.48
CA ILE A 104 -3.09 -12.47 7.75
C ILE A 104 -4.07 -11.29 7.84
N SER A 105 -4.15 -10.46 6.80
CA SER A 105 -5.03 -9.28 6.81
C SER A 105 -6.51 -9.63 6.95
N SER A 106 -6.95 -10.79 6.45
CA SER A 106 -8.36 -11.21 6.51
C SER A 106 -8.85 -11.58 7.92
N VAL A 107 -7.94 -11.85 8.85
CA VAL A 107 -8.27 -12.24 10.23
C VAL A 107 -7.90 -11.18 11.28
N LEU A 108 -7.32 -10.06 10.85
CA LEU A 108 -7.04 -8.95 11.76
C LEU A 108 -8.33 -8.23 12.14
N SER A 109 -8.41 -7.88 13.42
CA SER A 109 -9.47 -7.00 13.94
C SER A 109 -9.24 -5.55 13.53
N ASP A 110 -10.26 -4.70 13.65
CA ASP A 110 -10.13 -3.27 13.37
C ASP A 110 -9.05 -2.63 14.25
N GLY A 111 -8.12 -1.93 13.60
CA GLY A 111 -6.98 -1.29 14.26
C GLY A 111 -5.88 -2.24 14.73
N GLU A 112 -5.98 -3.54 14.48
CA GLU A 112 -4.97 -4.52 14.84
C GLU A 112 -3.81 -4.52 13.84
N TRP A 113 -2.58 -4.63 14.36
CA TRP A 113 -1.36 -4.67 13.56
C TRP A 113 -0.77 -6.07 13.51
N ALA A 114 -0.49 -6.56 12.30
CA ALA A 114 0.33 -7.74 12.09
C ALA A 114 1.81 -7.40 12.26
N LEU A 115 2.46 -7.98 13.26
CA LEU A 115 3.89 -7.79 13.50
C LEU A 115 4.69 -8.92 12.85
N THR A 116 5.71 -8.58 12.05
CA THR A 116 6.56 -9.56 11.37
C THR A 116 8.01 -9.46 11.83
N GLY A 117 8.68 -10.61 11.95
CA GLY A 117 10.04 -10.76 12.46
C GLY A 117 11.15 -10.37 11.46
N HIS A 118 10.97 -9.30 10.67
CA HIS A 118 12.04 -8.81 9.79
C HIS A 118 13.10 -8.09 10.61
N THR A 119 14.37 -8.39 10.31
CA THR A 119 15.54 -7.92 11.05
C THR A 119 16.34 -6.87 10.26
N LEU A 120 17.37 -6.30 10.91
CA LEU A 120 18.37 -5.43 10.30
C LEU A 120 19.04 -6.10 9.10
N ASP A 121 19.32 -7.40 9.18
CA ASP A 121 19.92 -8.17 8.10
C ASP A 121 18.98 -8.25 6.88
N ASP A 122 17.67 -8.46 7.09
CA ASP A 122 16.68 -8.43 6.01
C ASP A 122 16.64 -7.06 5.31
N GLN A 123 16.81 -5.99 6.09
CA GLN A 123 16.89 -4.63 5.56
C GLN A 123 18.13 -4.49 4.68
N ALA A 124 19.30 -4.90 5.16
CA ALA A 124 20.57 -4.84 4.41
C ALA A 124 20.50 -5.65 3.11
N GLU A 125 20.00 -6.90 3.18
CA GLU A 125 19.77 -7.76 2.02
C GLU A 125 18.89 -7.07 0.97
N THR A 126 17.79 -6.45 1.42
CA THR A 126 16.83 -5.79 0.52
C THR A 126 17.41 -4.55 -0.12
N VAL A 127 18.13 -3.72 0.65
CA VAL A 127 18.81 -2.52 0.12
C VAL A 127 19.85 -2.90 -0.93
N LEU A 128 20.71 -3.87 -0.63
CA LEU A 128 21.72 -4.32 -1.57
C LEU A 128 21.07 -4.93 -2.83
N MET A 129 20.05 -5.75 -2.68
CA MET A 129 19.34 -6.35 -3.79
C MET A 129 18.67 -5.30 -4.70
N ASN A 130 18.11 -4.25 -4.11
CA ASN A 130 17.51 -3.14 -4.84
C ASN A 130 18.57 -2.29 -5.54
N LEU A 131 19.72 -2.01 -4.88
CA LEU A 131 20.85 -1.30 -5.47
C LEU A 131 21.36 -2.02 -6.73
N LEU A 132 21.54 -3.35 -6.65
CA LEU A 132 21.96 -4.19 -7.78
C LEU A 132 20.96 -4.22 -8.94
N ARG A 133 19.69 -3.90 -8.69
CA ARG A 133 18.65 -3.74 -9.72
C ARG A 133 18.60 -2.34 -10.32
N GLY A 134 19.36 -1.38 -9.80
CA GLY A 134 19.38 -0.01 -10.30
C GLY A 134 18.17 0.83 -9.85
N THR A 135 17.73 0.66 -8.62
CA THR A 135 16.60 1.42 -8.07
C THR A 135 16.97 2.85 -7.68
N GLY A 136 15.96 3.73 -7.63
CA GLY A 136 16.08 5.07 -7.06
C GLY A 136 15.93 5.09 -5.53
N PRO A 137 15.88 6.30 -4.92
CA PRO A 137 15.79 6.48 -3.46
C PRO A 137 14.64 5.70 -2.80
N THR A 138 13.46 5.69 -3.41
CA THR A 138 12.28 4.94 -2.92
C THR A 138 12.55 3.43 -2.78
N GLY A 139 13.34 2.82 -3.65
CA GLY A 139 13.71 1.41 -3.48
C GLY A 139 14.86 1.22 -2.49
N LEU A 140 15.75 2.21 -2.35
CA LEU A 140 16.86 2.16 -1.39
C LEU A 140 16.42 2.38 0.06
N ARG A 141 15.17 2.85 0.33
CA ARG A 141 14.58 2.82 1.67
C ARG A 141 14.41 1.39 2.22
N GLY A 142 14.56 0.39 1.34
CA GLY A 142 14.47 -1.03 1.69
C GLY A 142 13.06 -1.44 2.11
N ILE A 143 12.97 -2.17 3.22
CA ILE A 143 11.72 -2.64 3.80
C ILE A 143 11.12 -1.51 4.66
N PRO A 144 9.90 -1.02 4.37
CA PRO A 144 9.28 -0.01 5.22
C PRO A 144 8.92 -0.59 6.60
N SER A 145 9.10 0.21 7.66
CA SER A 145 8.75 -0.22 9.02
C SER A 145 7.26 -0.50 9.17
N ARG A 146 6.42 0.22 8.41
CA ARG A 146 4.96 0.04 8.37
C ARG A 146 4.45 0.05 6.95
N ASN A 147 3.48 -0.81 6.67
CA ASN A 147 2.77 -0.82 5.39
C ASN A 147 1.35 -1.37 5.61
N ARG A 148 0.31 -0.55 5.37
CA ARG A 148 -1.08 -0.85 5.72
C ARG A 148 -1.17 -1.25 7.21
N ASN A 149 -1.65 -2.44 7.51
CA ASN A 149 -1.79 -3.02 8.85
C ASN A 149 -0.63 -3.97 9.24
N VAL A 150 0.51 -3.91 8.54
CA VAL A 150 1.70 -4.71 8.84
C VAL A 150 2.82 -3.81 9.37
N ALA A 151 3.39 -4.16 10.53
CA ALA A 151 4.55 -3.51 11.10
C ALA A 151 5.75 -4.46 11.23
N ARG A 152 6.94 -3.90 11.19
CA ARG A 152 8.22 -4.62 11.25
C ARG A 152 9.09 -4.01 12.35
N PRO A 153 8.79 -4.32 13.60
CA PRO A 153 9.36 -3.60 14.73
C PRO A 153 10.84 -3.90 14.98
N MET A 154 11.40 -4.96 14.37
CA MET A 154 12.76 -5.40 14.62
C MET A 154 13.78 -5.00 13.53
N LEU A 155 13.47 -4.03 12.66
CA LEU A 155 14.42 -3.61 11.61
C LEU A 155 15.72 -2.98 12.13
N ALA A 156 15.81 -2.65 13.42
CA ALA A 156 17.01 -2.18 14.11
C ALA A 156 17.73 -3.29 14.91
N ILE A 157 17.20 -4.52 14.92
CA ILE A 157 17.73 -5.67 15.67
C ILE A 157 18.34 -6.66 14.68
N SER A 158 19.56 -7.10 14.90
CA SER A 158 20.23 -8.06 14.00
C SER A 158 19.68 -9.47 14.17
N ARG A 159 19.80 -10.27 13.11
CA ARG A 159 19.44 -11.70 13.13
C ARG A 159 20.27 -12.49 14.13
N SER A 160 21.53 -12.11 14.36
CA SER A 160 22.36 -12.75 15.40
C SER A 160 21.80 -12.51 16.79
N GLU A 161 21.28 -11.32 17.08
CA GLU A 161 20.64 -10.98 18.36
C GLU A 161 19.31 -11.71 18.55
N THR A 162 18.43 -11.73 17.53
CA THR A 162 17.16 -12.48 17.62
C THR A 162 17.40 -13.96 17.85
N ARG A 163 18.39 -14.54 17.18
CA ARG A 163 18.79 -15.93 17.37
C ARG A 163 19.38 -16.22 18.76
N GLU A 164 20.23 -15.31 19.26
CA GLU A 164 20.78 -15.40 20.63
C GLU A 164 19.64 -15.32 21.67
N ILE A 165 18.69 -14.39 21.50
CA ILE A 165 17.51 -14.29 22.38
C ILE A 165 16.69 -15.57 22.34
N ALA A 166 16.33 -16.08 21.17
CA ALA A 166 15.55 -17.30 21.02
C ALA A 166 16.23 -18.52 21.68
N THR A 167 17.56 -18.62 21.51
CA THR A 167 18.37 -19.70 22.10
C THR A 167 18.44 -19.61 23.63
N LEU A 168 18.75 -18.43 24.18
CA LEU A 168 18.83 -18.20 25.62
C LEU A 168 17.46 -18.31 26.32
N ALA A 169 16.39 -17.93 25.61
CA ALA A 169 15.01 -18.13 26.07
C ALA A 169 14.52 -19.58 25.90
N ARG A 170 15.34 -20.48 25.31
CA ARG A 170 15.02 -21.88 25.04
C ARG A 170 13.74 -22.08 24.21
N LEU A 171 13.52 -21.18 23.23
CA LEU A 171 12.37 -21.32 22.35
C LEU A 171 12.63 -22.44 21.32
N PRO A 172 11.66 -23.32 21.07
CA PRO A 172 11.82 -24.45 20.16
C PRO A 172 11.63 -24.04 18.70
N TYR A 173 12.48 -23.14 18.18
CA TYR A 173 12.41 -22.70 16.79
C TYR A 173 13.07 -23.69 15.83
N LEU A 174 12.67 -23.62 14.55
CA LEU A 174 13.22 -24.45 13.48
C LEU A 174 13.86 -23.54 12.39
N ASP A 175 15.01 -23.98 11.88
CA ASP A 175 15.60 -23.39 10.67
C ASP A 175 14.97 -24.01 9.42
N ASP A 176 14.35 -23.17 8.59
CA ASP A 176 13.79 -23.63 7.32
C ASP A 176 14.94 -23.96 6.34
N PRO A 177 15.04 -25.20 5.85
CA PRO A 177 16.06 -25.61 4.88
C PRO A 177 16.07 -24.76 3.60
N ALA A 178 14.93 -24.18 3.20
CA ALA A 178 14.83 -23.29 2.04
C ALA A 178 15.70 -22.02 2.18
N ASN A 179 16.04 -21.62 3.41
CA ASN A 179 16.91 -20.46 3.68
C ASN A 179 18.38 -20.70 3.27
N ALA A 180 18.78 -21.96 3.05
CA ALA A 180 20.13 -22.32 2.59
C ALA A 180 20.22 -22.55 1.06
N ASP A 181 19.13 -22.46 0.33
CA ASP A 181 19.09 -22.74 -1.10
C ASP A 181 19.62 -21.57 -1.93
N LEU A 182 20.84 -21.70 -2.46
CA LEU A 182 21.52 -20.67 -3.28
C LEU A 182 20.89 -20.45 -4.66
N ARG A 183 19.86 -21.19 -5.07
CA ARG A 183 19.09 -20.88 -6.28
C ARG A 183 18.34 -19.56 -6.14
N PHE A 184 18.04 -19.15 -4.93
CA PHE A 184 17.36 -17.89 -4.63
C PHE A 184 18.38 -16.76 -4.48
N ARG A 185 18.22 -15.68 -5.26
CA ARG A 185 19.12 -14.51 -5.24
C ARG A 185 19.28 -13.89 -3.85
N ARG A 186 18.21 -13.90 -3.05
CA ARG A 186 18.25 -13.38 -1.69
C ARG A 186 19.20 -14.20 -0.81
N ASN A 187 19.18 -15.53 -0.94
CA ASN A 187 20.08 -16.40 -0.19
C ASN A 187 21.53 -16.25 -0.67
N GLN A 188 21.77 -16.03 -1.97
CA GLN A 188 23.13 -15.69 -2.47
C GLN A 188 23.65 -14.42 -1.83
N ILE A 189 22.81 -13.37 -1.75
CA ILE A 189 23.22 -12.12 -1.09
C ILE A 189 23.52 -12.35 0.39
N ARG A 190 22.66 -13.07 1.10
CA ARG A 190 22.78 -13.38 2.53
C ARG A 190 24.01 -14.21 2.87
N LEU A 191 24.27 -15.27 2.10
CA LEU A 191 25.24 -16.31 2.46
C LEU A 191 26.61 -16.09 1.82
N ASP A 192 26.67 -15.40 0.68
CA ASP A 192 27.91 -15.23 -0.08
C ASP A 192 28.31 -13.74 -0.18
N VAL A 193 27.45 -12.90 -0.73
CA VAL A 193 27.85 -11.54 -1.14
C VAL A 193 28.04 -10.61 0.06
N LEU A 194 27.07 -10.52 0.97
CA LEU A 194 27.16 -9.66 2.16
C LEU A 194 28.35 -10.06 3.05
N PRO A 195 28.55 -11.35 3.40
CA PRO A 195 29.70 -11.76 4.19
C PRO A 195 31.04 -11.46 3.52
N ASP A 196 31.17 -11.63 2.21
CA ASP A 196 32.39 -11.30 1.47
C ASP A 196 32.69 -9.79 1.49
N LEU A 197 31.66 -8.96 1.29
CA LEU A 197 31.78 -7.50 1.38
C LEU A 197 32.10 -7.04 2.81
N GLU A 198 31.49 -7.66 3.82
CA GLU A 198 31.78 -7.36 5.22
C GLU A 198 33.23 -7.70 5.59
N ALA A 199 33.73 -8.87 5.15
CA ALA A 199 35.06 -9.30 5.43
C ALA A 199 36.13 -8.42 4.74
N ARG A 200 35.84 -7.92 3.53
CA ARG A 200 36.83 -7.18 2.72
C ARG A 200 36.84 -5.68 2.88
N PHE A 201 35.64 -5.09 3.12
CA PHE A 201 35.49 -3.64 3.02
C PHE A 201 34.95 -3.01 4.32
N ASN A 202 33.92 -3.56 4.92
CA ASN A 202 33.31 -2.98 6.12
C ASN A 202 32.64 -4.04 6.99
N PRO A 203 33.22 -4.43 8.12
CA PRO A 203 32.64 -5.44 9.02
C PRO A 203 31.25 -5.08 9.56
N ARG A 204 30.81 -3.83 9.38
CA ARG A 204 29.48 -3.34 9.77
C ARG A 204 28.71 -2.85 8.55
N LEU A 205 28.83 -3.54 7.42
CA LEU A 205 28.15 -3.14 6.19
C LEU A 205 26.62 -3.24 6.35
N SER A 206 26.13 -4.30 6.96
CA SER A 206 24.68 -4.47 7.21
C SER A 206 24.12 -3.32 8.04
N ASP A 207 24.81 -2.87 9.11
CA ASP A 207 24.44 -1.68 9.89
C ASP A 207 24.44 -0.41 9.02
N ALA A 208 25.44 -0.25 8.16
CA ALA A 208 25.54 0.93 7.30
C ALA A 208 24.41 0.98 6.28
N LEU A 209 24.07 -0.14 5.65
CA LEU A 209 22.94 -0.26 4.71
C LEU A 209 21.61 0.02 5.40
N ALA A 210 21.39 -0.54 6.59
CA ALA A 210 20.16 -0.32 7.36
C ALA A 210 20.01 1.16 7.77
N ARG A 211 21.09 1.83 8.21
CA ARG A 211 21.07 3.28 8.49
C ARG A 211 20.76 4.11 7.25
N THR A 212 21.39 3.79 6.11
CA THR A 212 21.10 4.47 4.85
C THR A 212 19.64 4.32 4.46
N ALA A 213 19.08 3.11 4.60
CA ALA A 213 17.65 2.85 4.36
C ALA A 213 16.75 3.68 5.27
N SER A 214 17.10 3.80 6.56
CA SER A 214 16.32 4.60 7.53
C SER A 214 16.30 6.09 7.16
N VAL A 215 17.46 6.65 6.79
CA VAL A 215 17.53 8.06 6.35
C VAL A 215 16.72 8.28 5.09
N LEU A 216 16.94 7.45 4.05
CA LEU A 216 16.18 7.55 2.80
C LEU A 216 14.68 7.29 3.01
N GLY A 217 14.32 6.43 3.95
CA GLY A 217 12.92 6.20 4.32
C GLY A 217 12.25 7.43 4.88
N ALA A 218 12.90 8.15 5.79
CA ALA A 218 12.39 9.39 6.37
C ALA A 218 12.23 10.50 5.31
N GLU A 219 13.22 10.63 4.41
CA GLU A 219 13.13 11.57 3.28
C GLU A 219 12.02 11.19 2.30
N ASP A 220 11.86 9.89 2.02
CA ASP A 220 10.83 9.36 1.14
C ASP A 220 9.42 9.62 1.70
N ASP A 221 9.21 9.34 3.00
CA ASP A 221 7.94 9.59 3.69
C ASP A 221 7.61 11.10 3.74
N PHE A 222 8.60 11.97 3.97
CA PHE A 222 8.41 13.41 3.92
C PHE A 222 7.96 13.88 2.52
N LEU A 223 8.63 13.42 1.47
CA LEU A 223 8.29 13.77 0.09
C LEU A 223 6.94 13.18 -0.34
N ASP A 224 6.57 11.98 0.14
CA ASP A 224 5.25 11.39 -0.10
C ASP A 224 4.15 12.19 0.61
N GLY A 225 4.41 12.71 1.81
CA GLY A 225 3.51 13.61 2.52
C GLY A 225 3.21 14.91 1.76
N LEU A 226 4.11 15.37 0.90
CA LEU A 226 3.85 16.53 0.02
C LEU A 226 2.92 16.19 -1.15
N VAL A 227 2.79 14.91 -1.49
CA VAL A 227 1.87 14.41 -2.53
C VAL A 227 0.46 14.16 -1.97
N ASP A 228 0.32 13.85 -0.68
CA ASP A 228 -0.97 13.50 -0.06
C ASP A 228 -2.07 14.58 -0.22
N PRO A 229 -1.77 15.89 -0.11
CA PRO A 229 -2.77 16.93 -0.33
C PRO A 229 -3.21 17.10 -1.79
N LEU A 230 -2.46 16.53 -2.74
CA LEU A 230 -2.74 16.69 -4.16
C LEU A 230 -3.95 15.84 -4.56
N THR A 231 -4.78 16.43 -5.41
CA THR A 231 -6.03 15.77 -5.82
C THR A 231 -5.77 14.70 -6.86
N ILE A 232 -5.74 13.44 -6.42
CA ILE A 232 -5.81 12.30 -7.33
C ILE A 232 -7.27 11.90 -7.49
N LEU A 233 -7.67 11.72 -8.73
CA LEU A 233 -9.01 11.37 -9.14
C LEU A 233 -9.00 9.90 -9.54
N GLY A 234 -9.86 9.09 -8.92
CA GLY A 234 -9.95 7.67 -9.23
C GLY A 234 -11.37 7.31 -9.65
N HIS A 235 -11.51 6.51 -10.72
CA HIS A 235 -12.78 5.98 -11.15
C HIS A 235 -12.58 4.61 -11.82
N GLY A 236 -13.06 3.56 -11.19
CA GLY A 236 -12.81 2.19 -11.62
C GLY A 236 -11.32 1.89 -11.68
N ASP A 237 -10.84 1.50 -12.84
CA ASP A 237 -9.44 1.24 -13.17
C ASP A 237 -8.68 2.48 -13.68
N ARG A 238 -9.30 3.66 -13.62
CA ARG A 238 -8.73 4.93 -14.09
C ARG A 238 -8.35 5.84 -12.96
N THR A 239 -7.23 6.52 -13.16
CA THR A 239 -6.76 7.61 -12.29
C THR A 239 -6.50 8.84 -13.14
N ALA A 240 -6.69 10.02 -12.58
CA ALA A 240 -6.43 11.26 -13.27
C ALA A 240 -5.87 12.34 -12.34
N VAL A 241 -5.21 13.34 -12.92
CA VAL A 241 -4.73 14.54 -12.25
C VAL A 241 -4.82 15.74 -13.20
N ALA A 242 -4.99 16.93 -12.66
CA ALA A 242 -4.98 18.16 -13.46
C ALA A 242 -3.56 18.41 -14.00
N VAL A 243 -3.42 18.55 -15.33
CA VAL A 243 -2.13 18.82 -16.00
C VAL A 243 -1.50 20.11 -15.46
N GLY A 244 -2.31 21.14 -15.22
CA GLY A 244 -1.82 22.41 -14.67
C GLY A 244 -1.23 22.29 -13.27
N GLU A 245 -1.84 21.48 -12.40
CA GLU A 245 -1.29 21.18 -11.07
C GLU A 245 0.03 20.39 -11.18
N LEU A 246 0.05 19.36 -12.04
CA LEU A 246 1.24 18.54 -12.25
C LEU A 246 2.44 19.36 -12.76
N LEU A 247 2.21 20.28 -13.72
CA LEU A 247 3.24 21.13 -14.28
C LEU A 247 3.73 22.23 -13.32
N ALA A 248 2.92 22.61 -12.34
CA ALA A 248 3.30 23.58 -11.31
C ALA A 248 4.17 22.98 -10.19
N LEU A 249 4.23 21.66 -10.09
CA LEU A 249 5.01 20.96 -9.06
C LEU A 249 6.51 20.91 -9.39
N PRO A 250 7.39 20.92 -8.38
CA PRO A 250 8.78 20.48 -8.58
C PRO A 250 8.82 19.08 -9.19
N THR A 251 9.71 18.84 -10.15
CA THR A 251 9.79 17.56 -10.90
C THR A 251 9.83 16.33 -10.00
N VAL A 252 10.51 16.42 -8.84
CA VAL A 252 10.59 15.31 -7.86
C VAL A 252 9.21 14.94 -7.32
N ILE A 253 8.39 15.94 -6.99
CA ILE A 253 7.03 15.74 -6.47
C ILE A 253 6.09 15.29 -7.58
N ALA A 254 6.19 15.89 -8.76
CA ALA A 254 5.42 15.48 -9.93
C ALA A 254 5.68 14.01 -10.30
N ASN A 255 6.94 13.56 -10.30
CA ASN A 255 7.29 12.17 -10.54
C ASN A 255 6.72 11.21 -9.47
N ARG A 256 6.65 11.64 -8.20
CA ARG A 256 6.01 10.84 -7.13
C ARG A 256 4.51 10.72 -7.34
N LEU A 257 3.86 11.82 -7.69
CA LEU A 257 2.44 11.83 -8.01
C LEU A 257 2.14 10.90 -9.19
N LEU A 258 2.92 10.97 -10.28
CA LEU A 258 2.78 10.07 -11.44
C LEU A 258 3.02 8.60 -11.06
N ARG A 259 4.01 8.31 -10.22
CA ARG A 259 4.22 6.94 -9.70
C ARG A 259 3.03 6.44 -8.91
N ARG A 260 2.45 7.29 -8.04
CA ARG A 260 1.26 6.94 -7.27
C ARG A 260 0.06 6.65 -8.17
N LEU A 261 -0.18 7.48 -9.18
CA LEU A 261 -1.21 7.28 -10.20
C LEU A 261 -1.04 5.92 -10.92
N LEU A 262 0.18 5.62 -11.34
CA LEU A 262 0.48 4.36 -12.04
C LEU A 262 0.31 3.14 -11.12
N VAL A 263 0.71 3.22 -9.85
CA VAL A 263 0.46 2.13 -8.88
C VAL A 263 -1.04 1.94 -8.64
N MET A 264 -1.82 3.02 -8.59
CA MET A 264 -3.28 2.93 -8.45
C MET A 264 -3.93 2.30 -9.68
N ALA A 265 -3.43 2.59 -10.88
CA ALA A 265 -3.96 2.04 -12.13
C ALA A 265 -3.57 0.54 -12.32
N ARG A 266 -2.48 0.06 -11.73
CA ARG A 266 -2.02 -1.33 -11.86
C ARG A 266 -1.33 -1.87 -10.58
N PRO A 267 -2.05 -2.05 -9.49
CA PRO A 267 -1.45 -2.62 -8.29
C PRO A 267 -0.89 -4.04 -8.57
N PRO A 268 0.22 -4.45 -7.94
CA PRO A 268 1.05 -3.73 -6.99
C PRO A 268 2.31 -3.09 -7.62
N HIS A 269 2.43 -3.06 -8.94
CA HIS A 269 3.67 -2.73 -9.63
C HIS A 269 3.84 -1.23 -9.85
N GLY A 270 4.97 -0.71 -9.37
CA GLY A 270 5.38 0.67 -9.68
C GLY A 270 5.95 0.79 -11.11
N PRO A 271 5.96 2.02 -11.67
CA PRO A 271 6.46 2.27 -13.01
C PRO A 271 7.97 2.05 -13.14
N GLN A 272 8.39 1.61 -14.31
CA GLN A 272 9.78 1.69 -14.73
C GLN A 272 10.14 3.14 -15.09
N TYR A 273 11.44 3.46 -15.10
CA TYR A 273 11.91 4.81 -15.41
C TYR A 273 11.41 5.31 -16.77
N ARG A 274 11.47 4.47 -17.80
CA ARG A 274 11.01 4.80 -19.16
C ARG A 274 9.51 5.11 -19.21
N GLU A 275 8.69 4.44 -18.44
CA GLU A 275 7.25 4.70 -18.42
C GLU A 275 6.92 6.10 -17.89
N LEU A 276 7.70 6.61 -16.94
CA LEU A 276 7.55 8.00 -16.50
C LEU A 276 7.92 8.99 -17.60
N GLU A 277 8.95 8.72 -18.38
CA GLU A 277 9.33 9.55 -19.54
C GLU A 277 8.21 9.55 -20.59
N ASP A 278 7.66 8.39 -20.94
CA ASP A 278 6.53 8.26 -21.86
C ASP A 278 5.30 9.07 -21.39
N VAL A 279 5.00 9.04 -20.07
CA VAL A 279 3.92 9.87 -19.49
C VAL A 279 4.24 11.36 -19.63
N TRP A 280 5.48 11.78 -19.37
CA TRP A 280 5.88 13.17 -19.52
C TRP A 280 5.81 13.66 -20.95
N GLU A 281 6.10 12.85 -21.96
CA GLU A 281 5.89 13.20 -23.38
C GLU A 281 4.42 13.54 -23.67
N VAL A 282 3.50 12.77 -23.09
CA VAL A 282 2.06 13.03 -23.21
C VAL A 282 1.66 14.31 -22.47
N VAL A 283 2.15 14.52 -21.25
CA VAL A 283 1.88 15.75 -20.45
C VAL A 283 2.36 17.01 -21.15
N ARG A 284 3.51 16.96 -21.84
CA ARG A 284 4.06 18.11 -22.59
C ARG A 284 3.44 18.30 -23.97
N GLY A 285 2.55 17.37 -24.40
CA GLY A 285 1.95 17.42 -25.73
C GLY A 285 2.90 17.00 -26.85
N GLU A 286 4.04 16.39 -26.54
CA GLU A 286 4.99 15.82 -27.49
C GLU A 286 4.42 14.53 -28.14
N ARG A 287 3.50 13.87 -27.44
CA ARG A 287 2.74 12.71 -27.88
C ARG A 287 1.28 12.86 -27.46
N ALA A 288 0.34 12.51 -28.33
CA ALA A 288 -1.10 12.63 -28.06
C ALA A 288 -1.55 11.64 -26.97
N GLN A 289 -1.03 10.39 -27.01
CA GLN A 289 -1.30 9.32 -26.05
C GLN A 289 -0.20 8.28 -26.11
N THR A 290 -0.08 7.45 -25.05
CA THR A 290 0.78 6.27 -25.04
C THR A 290 0.08 5.10 -24.36
N VAL A 291 0.55 3.89 -24.64
CA VAL A 291 0.11 2.67 -23.93
C VAL A 291 1.34 2.10 -23.23
N LEU A 292 1.27 2.04 -21.91
CA LEU A 292 2.33 1.48 -21.09
C LEU A 292 2.25 -0.04 -21.02
N ALA A 293 3.21 -0.67 -20.35
CA ALA A 293 3.14 -2.08 -20.02
C ALA A 293 1.79 -2.41 -19.37
N ASP A 294 1.32 -3.64 -19.56
CA ASP A 294 0.02 -4.12 -19.06
C ASP A 294 -1.23 -3.40 -19.61
N GLY A 295 -1.07 -2.68 -20.74
CA GLY A 295 -2.19 -2.10 -21.48
C GLY A 295 -2.76 -0.82 -20.90
N ILE A 296 -2.04 -0.14 -19.97
CA ILE A 296 -2.49 1.15 -19.43
C ILE A 296 -2.38 2.22 -20.49
N GLU A 297 -3.51 2.76 -20.88
CA GLU A 297 -3.60 3.95 -21.73
C GLU A 297 -3.31 5.22 -20.91
N VAL A 298 -2.48 6.09 -21.45
CA VAL A 298 -2.18 7.42 -20.89
C VAL A 298 -2.47 8.48 -21.94
N LYS A 299 -3.31 9.44 -21.58
CA LYS A 299 -3.67 10.55 -22.47
C LYS A 299 -4.01 11.82 -21.68
N VAL A 300 -3.90 12.95 -22.37
CA VAL A 300 -4.48 14.21 -21.89
C VAL A 300 -5.85 14.39 -22.54
N ASP A 301 -6.87 14.65 -21.73
CA ASP A 301 -8.22 14.94 -22.15
C ASP A 301 -8.69 16.22 -21.44
N GLY A 302 -8.84 17.30 -22.22
CA GLY A 302 -9.05 18.63 -21.66
C GLY A 302 -7.94 19.03 -20.68
N PRO A 303 -8.26 19.41 -19.44
CA PRO A 303 -7.27 19.79 -18.44
C PRO A 303 -6.66 18.61 -17.68
N LEU A 304 -7.04 17.36 -17.98
CA LEU A 304 -6.70 16.19 -17.20
C LEU A 304 -5.72 15.27 -17.92
N LEU A 305 -4.71 14.80 -17.20
CA LEU A 305 -3.96 13.60 -17.51
C LEU A 305 -4.73 12.39 -16.96
N ILE A 306 -5.10 11.45 -17.82
CA ILE A 306 -5.86 10.25 -17.48
C ILE A 306 -4.99 9.02 -17.73
N LEU A 307 -4.96 8.10 -16.74
CA LEU A 307 -4.30 6.81 -16.81
C LEU A 307 -5.32 5.70 -16.51
N GLY A 308 -5.34 4.62 -17.31
CA GLY A 308 -6.19 3.46 -17.04
C GLY A 308 -6.23 2.49 -18.20
N GLY A 309 -6.75 1.26 -17.96
CA GLY A 309 -6.90 0.23 -18.96
C GLY A 309 -8.24 0.29 -19.71
N GLU A 310 -8.31 -0.38 -20.86
CA GLU A 310 -9.59 -0.64 -21.54
C GLU A 310 -10.32 -1.83 -20.87
N GLN A 311 -10.87 -1.66 -19.68
CA GLN A 311 -11.75 -2.68 -19.12
C GLN A 311 -13.22 -2.25 -19.25
N GLY A 312 -13.95 -3.02 -20.04
CA GLY A 312 -15.41 -2.97 -20.09
C GLY A 312 -15.98 -1.77 -20.85
N ARG A 313 -16.22 -1.92 -22.14
CA ARG A 313 -17.16 -1.03 -22.84
C ARG A 313 -18.53 -1.21 -22.20
N THR A 314 -18.96 -0.24 -21.41
CA THR A 314 -20.37 -0.04 -21.06
C THR A 314 -21.07 0.63 -22.24
N GLU A 315 -22.32 0.27 -22.48
CA GLU A 315 -23.10 1.04 -23.46
C GLU A 315 -23.24 2.48 -22.95
N PRO A 316 -23.01 3.49 -23.80
CA PRO A 316 -23.24 4.88 -23.43
C PRO A 316 -24.71 5.06 -22.97
N MET A 317 -24.91 5.72 -21.87
CA MET A 317 -26.23 6.01 -21.31
C MET A 317 -26.35 7.51 -21.06
N GLU A 318 -27.55 8.03 -21.28
CA GLU A 318 -27.89 9.41 -20.98
C GLU A 318 -29.17 9.43 -20.16
N ARG A 319 -29.25 10.34 -19.20
CA ARG A 319 -30.44 10.55 -18.41
C ARG A 319 -30.58 12.01 -17.99
N GLU A 320 -31.71 12.59 -18.25
CA GLU A 320 -32.12 13.85 -17.64
C GLU A 320 -32.25 13.69 -16.13
N LEU A 321 -31.66 14.59 -15.36
CA LEU A 321 -31.71 14.56 -13.91
C LEU A 321 -32.89 15.38 -13.43
N LEU A 322 -33.81 14.73 -12.74
CA LEU A 322 -34.94 15.35 -12.07
C LEU A 322 -34.66 15.45 -10.56
N ALA A 323 -35.37 16.35 -9.87
CA ALA A 323 -35.29 16.44 -8.42
C ALA A 323 -35.56 15.08 -7.78
N GLY A 324 -34.73 14.71 -6.76
CA GLY A 324 -34.73 13.42 -6.11
C GLY A 324 -33.72 12.44 -6.68
N VAL A 325 -33.90 11.14 -6.37
CA VAL A 325 -32.94 10.08 -6.70
C VAL A 325 -33.07 9.63 -8.15
N ASN A 326 -31.99 9.78 -8.90
CA ASN A 326 -31.84 9.33 -10.29
C ASN A 326 -30.81 8.19 -10.33
N ARG A 327 -31.03 7.19 -11.22
CA ARG A 327 -30.09 6.08 -11.41
C ARG A 327 -29.62 6.01 -12.85
N LEU A 328 -28.30 5.92 -13.05
CA LEU A 328 -27.67 5.78 -14.35
C LEU A 328 -26.55 4.75 -14.29
N GLY A 329 -26.80 3.57 -14.85
CA GLY A 329 -25.90 2.42 -14.70
C GLY A 329 -25.71 2.07 -13.22
N ARG A 330 -24.45 2.05 -12.77
CA ARG A 330 -24.06 1.80 -11.37
C ARG A 330 -24.11 3.03 -10.45
N TYR A 331 -24.52 4.17 -10.98
CA TYR A 331 -24.53 5.43 -10.23
C TYR A 331 -25.92 5.79 -9.75
N GLU A 332 -25.99 6.26 -8.53
CA GLU A 332 -27.14 6.93 -7.95
C GLU A 332 -26.80 8.41 -7.79
N LEU A 333 -27.63 9.26 -8.38
CA LEU A 333 -27.49 10.70 -8.40
C LEU A 333 -28.69 11.28 -7.68
N ASP A 334 -28.48 11.95 -6.57
CA ASP A 334 -29.54 12.63 -5.81
C ASP A 334 -29.48 14.13 -6.07
N VAL A 335 -30.56 14.67 -6.63
CA VAL A 335 -30.70 16.09 -6.97
C VAL A 335 -31.59 16.74 -5.93
N VAL A 336 -31.00 17.65 -5.14
CA VAL A 336 -31.68 18.33 -4.03
C VAL A 336 -31.81 19.80 -4.34
N GLU A 337 -33.06 20.30 -4.32
CA GLU A 337 -33.35 21.73 -4.39
C GLU A 337 -33.26 22.35 -2.99
N SER A 338 -32.64 23.54 -2.89
CA SER A 338 -32.50 24.24 -1.62
C SER A 338 -32.45 25.76 -1.81
N ASP A 339 -32.88 26.51 -0.80
CA ASP A 339 -32.84 27.99 -0.78
C ASP A 339 -31.40 28.53 -0.53
N GLY A 340 -30.44 27.65 -0.22
CA GLY A 340 -29.05 27.97 0.01
C GLY A 340 -28.11 26.83 -0.39
N PRO A 341 -26.81 27.11 -0.61
CA PRO A 341 -25.87 26.07 -1.02
C PRO A 341 -25.77 24.97 0.04
N CYS A 342 -26.10 23.74 -0.34
CA CYS A 342 -25.96 22.59 0.54
C CYS A 342 -24.46 22.20 0.63
N LEU A 343 -23.77 22.72 1.67
CA LEU A 343 -22.32 22.55 1.85
C LEU A 343 -21.95 21.26 2.58
N ALA A 344 -22.92 20.49 3.06
CA ALA A 344 -22.71 19.27 3.82
C ALA A 344 -23.05 18.04 2.97
N ALA A 345 -22.09 17.55 2.20
CA ALA A 345 -22.23 16.26 1.54
C ALA A 345 -22.01 15.10 2.53
N PRO A 346 -22.77 14.00 2.42
CA PRO A 346 -22.45 12.77 3.14
C PRO A 346 -21.02 12.31 2.84
N THR A 347 -20.33 11.75 3.83
CA THR A 347 -18.96 11.22 3.65
C THR A 347 -18.93 10.18 2.52
N GLY A 348 -17.97 10.28 1.60
CA GLY A 348 -17.85 9.35 0.47
C GLY A 348 -18.70 9.66 -0.76
N THR A 349 -19.34 10.82 -0.80
CA THR A 349 -20.16 11.27 -1.93
C THR A 349 -19.44 12.38 -2.69
N ALA A 350 -19.43 12.30 -4.02
CA ALA A 350 -19.05 13.43 -4.86
C ALA A 350 -20.28 14.36 -5.00
N TRP A 351 -20.09 15.67 -5.05
CA TRP A 351 -21.18 16.61 -5.13
C TRP A 351 -20.83 17.87 -5.93
N ALA A 352 -21.84 18.51 -6.51
CA ALA A 352 -21.74 19.77 -7.20
C ALA A 352 -22.99 20.61 -6.99
N ILE A 353 -22.88 21.93 -7.17
CA ILE A 353 -23.99 22.89 -7.02
C ILE A 353 -24.20 23.58 -8.35
N PHE A 354 -25.45 23.65 -8.79
CA PHE A 354 -25.87 24.25 -10.06
C PHE A 354 -26.89 25.36 -9.82
N ALA A 355 -27.14 26.17 -10.87
CA ALA A 355 -28.21 27.12 -10.88
C ALA A 355 -29.58 26.40 -10.75
N PRO A 356 -30.60 27.02 -10.11
CA PRO A 356 -31.88 26.36 -9.82
C PRO A 356 -32.69 25.99 -11.06
N ASP A 357 -32.44 26.65 -12.19
CA ASP A 357 -33.08 26.46 -13.48
C ASP A 357 -32.19 25.71 -14.50
N ALA A 358 -31.09 25.09 -14.05
CA ALA A 358 -30.21 24.37 -14.94
C ALA A 358 -30.85 23.06 -15.43
N ASP A 359 -30.88 22.87 -16.75
CA ASP A 359 -31.18 21.59 -17.36
C ASP A 359 -30.00 20.66 -17.15
N LEU A 360 -30.16 19.66 -16.28
CA LEU A 360 -29.12 18.70 -15.92
C LEU A 360 -29.29 17.41 -16.69
N LEU A 361 -28.22 17.00 -17.40
CA LEU A 361 -28.15 15.73 -18.12
C LEU A 361 -26.95 14.92 -17.63
N ALA A 362 -27.21 13.76 -17.04
CA ALA A 362 -26.13 12.83 -16.71
C ALA A 362 -25.81 11.96 -17.94
N ARG A 363 -24.50 11.84 -18.22
CA ARG A 363 -23.98 10.95 -19.27
C ARG A 363 -23.02 9.94 -18.67
N LEU A 364 -23.21 8.71 -19.06
CA LEU A 364 -22.26 7.63 -18.85
C LEU A 364 -21.63 7.31 -20.21
N ASP A 365 -20.35 7.58 -20.37
CA ASP A 365 -19.67 7.28 -21.63
C ASP A 365 -19.46 5.78 -21.82
N GLY A 366 -19.12 5.34 -23.03
CA GLY A 366 -18.89 3.93 -23.38
C GLY A 366 -17.75 3.27 -22.60
N ARG A 367 -17.10 4.03 -21.71
CA ARG A 367 -16.01 3.61 -20.83
C ARG A 367 -16.43 3.63 -19.35
N GLY A 368 -17.69 3.96 -19.05
CA GLY A 368 -18.24 3.99 -17.72
C GLY A 368 -17.90 5.26 -16.91
N ALA A 369 -17.39 6.31 -17.54
CA ALA A 369 -17.17 7.61 -16.88
C ALA A 369 -18.46 8.41 -16.83
N LEU A 370 -18.83 8.85 -15.63
CA LEU A 370 -20.01 9.68 -15.39
C LEU A 370 -19.64 11.15 -15.53
N SER A 371 -20.42 11.90 -16.30
CA SER A 371 -20.37 13.36 -16.36
C SER A 371 -21.78 13.94 -16.22
N VAL A 372 -21.87 15.15 -15.70
CA VAL A 372 -23.12 15.91 -15.64
C VAL A 372 -22.95 17.18 -16.47
N GLU A 373 -23.82 17.34 -17.45
CA GLU A 373 -23.95 18.54 -18.25
C GLU A 373 -25.02 19.46 -17.64
N ALA A 374 -24.74 20.74 -17.64
CA ALA A 374 -25.73 21.77 -17.32
C ALA A 374 -25.92 22.64 -18.55
N ASN A 375 -27.15 22.81 -19.03
CA ASN A 375 -27.49 23.62 -20.19
C ASN A 375 -26.66 23.26 -21.45
N GLY A 376 -26.43 21.95 -21.68
CA GLY A 376 -25.71 21.41 -22.84
C GLY A 376 -24.19 21.55 -22.79
N ARG A 377 -23.60 21.85 -21.64
CA ARG A 377 -22.16 21.92 -21.45
C ARG A 377 -21.73 21.00 -20.30
N VAL A 378 -20.64 20.26 -20.47
CA VAL A 378 -20.06 19.45 -19.38
C VAL A 378 -19.67 20.39 -18.24
N ALA A 379 -20.43 20.32 -17.16
CA ALA A 379 -20.29 21.19 -16.01
C ALA A 379 -19.62 20.49 -14.83
N TRP A 380 -19.73 19.17 -14.76
CA TRP A 380 -19.20 18.40 -13.65
C TRP A 380 -18.92 16.95 -14.03
N VAL A 381 -17.74 16.46 -13.55
CA VAL A 381 -17.36 15.05 -13.57
C VAL A 381 -17.17 14.65 -12.11
N PRO A 382 -18.02 13.79 -11.52
CA PRO A 382 -18.07 13.56 -10.06
C PRO A 382 -16.74 13.23 -9.39
N TRP A 383 -15.85 12.60 -10.11
CA TRP A 383 -14.58 12.10 -9.59
C TRP A 383 -13.42 13.06 -9.81
N VAL A 384 -13.67 14.17 -10.50
CA VAL A 384 -12.68 15.21 -10.80
C VAL A 384 -12.62 16.27 -9.70
N SER A 385 -13.61 16.34 -8.81
CA SER A 385 -13.64 17.33 -7.74
C SER A 385 -14.13 16.72 -6.43
N ARG A 386 -13.23 16.43 -5.51
CA ARG A 386 -13.56 16.07 -4.11
C ARG A 386 -14.07 17.26 -3.28
N LYS A 387 -13.85 18.48 -3.76
CA LYS A 387 -14.38 19.71 -3.17
C LYS A 387 -15.38 20.28 -4.15
N GLY A 388 -16.65 19.96 -4.06
CA GLY A 388 -17.70 20.40 -4.96
C GLY A 388 -17.36 21.61 -5.80
N VAL A 389 -17.58 21.54 -7.10
CA VAL A 389 -17.50 22.73 -7.98
C VAL A 389 -18.81 23.47 -7.81
N ALA A 390 -18.77 24.58 -7.07
CA ALA A 390 -19.91 25.47 -7.00
C ALA A 390 -19.94 26.32 -8.28
N TRP A 391 -20.92 26.11 -9.13
CA TRP A 391 -21.31 27.06 -10.15
C TRP A 391 -22.31 28.02 -9.53
N TYR A 392 -21.94 29.30 -9.40
CA TYR A 392 -22.78 30.35 -8.84
C TYR A 392 -23.02 31.43 -9.89
N GLU A 393 -24.27 31.66 -10.24
CA GLU A 393 -24.68 32.87 -10.88
C GLU A 393 -25.19 33.86 -9.81
N PRO A 394 -24.55 35.03 -9.64
CA PRO A 394 -24.98 36.00 -8.66
C PRO A 394 -26.40 36.50 -8.98
N GLY A 395 -27.35 36.24 -8.11
CA GLY A 395 -28.70 36.74 -8.21
C GLY A 395 -29.82 35.69 -8.33
N SER A 396 -29.53 34.37 -8.35
CA SER A 396 -30.55 33.33 -8.36
C SER A 396 -31.07 33.04 -6.95
N ASN A 397 -32.40 32.94 -6.78
CA ASN A 397 -33.05 32.44 -5.57
C ASN A 397 -33.14 30.90 -5.70
N GLY A 398 -32.26 30.18 -5.01
CA GLY A 398 -32.25 28.71 -4.96
C GLY A 398 -31.03 28.05 -5.58
N TYR A 399 -30.84 26.77 -5.32
CA TYR A 399 -29.72 25.95 -5.76
C TYR A 399 -30.15 24.52 -6.06
N LEU A 400 -29.55 23.92 -7.09
CA LEU A 400 -29.61 22.47 -7.32
C LEU A 400 -28.30 21.85 -6.85
N SER A 401 -28.35 20.98 -5.85
CA SER A 401 -27.20 20.23 -5.39
C SER A 401 -27.31 18.79 -5.90
N VAL A 402 -26.29 18.31 -6.62
CA VAL A 402 -26.25 16.93 -7.14
C VAL A 402 -25.21 16.16 -6.34
N PHE A 403 -25.64 15.04 -5.75
CA PHE A 403 -24.81 14.10 -5.03
C PHE A 403 -24.72 12.82 -5.84
N ALA A 404 -23.52 12.31 -6.10
CA ALA A 404 -23.30 11.08 -6.83
C ALA A 404 -22.62 10.04 -5.95
N ARG A 405 -23.14 8.81 -5.95
CA ARG A 405 -22.55 7.64 -5.30
C ARG A 405 -22.63 6.41 -6.20
N GLU A 406 -21.74 5.47 -6.02
CA GLU A 406 -21.72 4.20 -6.74
C GLU A 406 -22.45 3.12 -5.93
N GLU A 407 -23.30 2.30 -6.57
CA GLU A 407 -24.11 1.27 -5.87
C GLU A 407 -23.29 0.16 -5.20
N SER A 408 -22.05 -0.07 -5.60
CA SER A 408 -21.17 -1.12 -5.06
C SER A 408 -20.50 -0.81 -3.72
N GLY A 409 -20.96 0.22 -3.01
CA GLY A 409 -20.41 0.59 -1.71
C GLY A 409 -19.25 1.58 -1.79
N TRP A 410 -19.07 2.24 -0.74
CA TRP A 410 -18.13 3.29 -0.38
C TRP A 410 -16.85 3.30 -1.20
N ILE A 411 -16.58 4.36 -1.93
CA ILE A 411 -15.23 4.67 -2.39
C ILE A 411 -14.44 4.99 -1.13
N SER A 412 -13.82 3.96 -0.56
CA SER A 412 -12.84 4.13 0.49
C SER A 412 -11.69 4.94 -0.09
N SER A 413 -11.50 6.15 0.40
CA SER A 413 -10.24 6.86 0.23
C SER A 413 -9.11 5.97 0.74
N PRO A 414 -7.98 5.91 0.02
CA PRO A 414 -6.82 5.19 0.50
C PRO A 414 -6.30 5.79 1.80
#